data_6eea669149b5a01b986a28425572bbf3
#
_entry.id   6eea669149b5a01b986a28425572bbf3
#
_cell.length_a   1.000
_cell.length_b   1.000
_cell.length_c   1.000
_cell.angle_alpha   90.00
_cell.angle_beta   90.00
_cell.angle_gamma   90.00
#
_symmetry.space_group_name_H-M   'P 1'
#
loop_
_entity.id
_entity.type
_entity.pdbx_description
1 polymer ?
#
loop_
_entity_poly.entity_id
_entity_poly.type
_entity_poly.pdbx_seq_one_letter_code
_entity_poly.pdbx_strand_id
1 'polypeptide(L)'
;MPFPAFVRGIRGKLIAIFVLIKVVPLVLLAWFAWHATSQLGENVSEKAGGMADAMLASIKSIGTTVTDDSIRALDLRSREAIEALTTDTAKEIARFLYDRDNDIRQAATLDPSETTFRHFLRERQRDIHRHAAWKLADDGKSWVPEMPVVREARVTRPILPDNAKDFHARPPEYLGEAERRPLFVEMTYIDLSGNEKIKVTHGDLSDKRLRNVAERSNTFVKAESYFPELKKLKPGDIYVSDVIGAYVPTQLIGPYLPAALDKAGKPFAPEESAYAGTENPVGKRFRGIVRWAMPVVKGGQVTGYVTLALDHDHIRQFSDRL
;
A
#
# COMPACT_ATOMS: atom_id res chain seq x y z
N MET A 1 -4.72 -17.39 -97.10
CA MET A 1 -3.30 -17.15 -97.33
C MET A 1 -2.76 -18.17 -98.29
N PRO A 2 -2.13 -17.79 -99.42
CA PRO A 2 -1.61 -18.79 -100.38
C PRO A 2 -0.33 -19.42 -99.80
N PHE A 3 -0.26 -20.69 -99.76
CA PHE A 3 0.93 -21.49 -99.37
C PHE A 3 2.14 -21.08 -100.25
N PRO A 4 3.30 -20.81 -99.64
CA PRO A 4 4.46 -20.44 -100.44
C PRO A 4 4.90 -21.47 -101.38
N ALA A 5 5.31 -21.10 -102.62
CA ALA A 5 5.63 -21.97 -103.73
C ALA A 5 6.69 -23.03 -103.44
N PHE A 6 7.40 -22.93 -102.38
CA PHE A 6 8.41 -23.88 -101.93
C PHE A 6 7.90 -25.25 -101.51
N VAL A 7 6.61 -25.40 -101.20
CA VAL A 7 5.97 -26.63 -100.75
C VAL A 7 5.48 -27.51 -101.92
N ARG A 8 5.53 -27.04 -103.14
CA ARG A 8 5.02 -27.77 -104.30
C ARG A 8 5.97 -28.78 -104.91
N GLY A 9 7.25 -28.78 -104.52
CA GLY A 9 8.20 -29.79 -105.03
C GLY A 9 8.35 -30.97 -104.05
N ILE A 10 8.83 -32.14 -104.56
CA ILE A 10 9.04 -33.35 -103.71
C ILE A 10 9.90 -33.08 -102.52
N ARG A 11 10.93 -32.21 -102.64
CA ARG A 11 11.78 -31.82 -101.52
C ARG A 11 11.05 -30.98 -100.44
N GLY A 12 10.14 -30.10 -100.86
CA GLY A 12 9.32 -29.30 -99.90
C GLY A 12 8.33 -30.19 -99.12
N LYS A 13 7.71 -31.17 -99.82
CA LYS A 13 6.83 -32.13 -99.12
C LYS A 13 7.59 -33.03 -98.14
N LEU A 14 8.80 -33.47 -98.48
CA LEU A 14 9.63 -34.27 -97.55
C LEU A 14 10.06 -33.43 -96.29
N ILE A 15 10.46 -32.21 -96.49
CA ILE A 15 10.80 -31.28 -95.38
C ILE A 15 9.55 -31.04 -94.49
N ALA A 16 8.38 -30.79 -95.12
CA ALA A 16 7.14 -30.57 -94.42
C ALA A 16 6.76 -31.80 -93.56
N ILE A 17 6.85 -33.00 -94.15
CA ILE A 17 6.59 -34.24 -93.40
C ILE A 17 7.56 -34.47 -92.28
N PHE A 18 8.89 -34.16 -92.44
CA PHE A 18 9.87 -34.28 -91.43
C PHE A 18 9.63 -33.30 -90.27
N VAL A 19 9.29 -32.04 -90.61
CA VAL A 19 8.91 -31.05 -89.60
C VAL A 19 7.66 -31.50 -88.86
N LEU A 20 6.67 -31.94 -89.53
CA LEU A 20 5.37 -32.37 -88.93
C LEU A 20 5.58 -33.57 -87.99
N ILE A 21 6.40 -34.54 -88.39
CA ILE A 21 6.57 -35.78 -87.58
C ILE A 21 7.59 -35.62 -86.48
N LYS A 22 8.61 -34.80 -86.66
CA LYS A 22 9.72 -34.64 -85.66
C LYS A 22 9.66 -33.35 -84.85
N VAL A 23 9.43 -32.23 -85.52
CA VAL A 23 9.52 -30.92 -84.85
C VAL A 23 8.22 -30.57 -84.11
N VAL A 24 7.05 -30.85 -84.71
CA VAL A 24 5.76 -30.55 -84.09
C VAL A 24 5.58 -31.28 -82.77
N PRO A 25 5.78 -32.62 -82.72
CA PRO A 25 5.72 -33.30 -81.41
C PRO A 25 6.69 -32.81 -80.36
N LEU A 26 7.90 -32.44 -80.79
CA LEU A 26 8.96 -31.95 -79.88
C LEU A 26 8.60 -30.59 -79.31
N VAL A 27 8.04 -29.69 -80.16
CA VAL A 27 7.51 -28.41 -79.71
C VAL A 27 6.32 -28.54 -78.77
N LEU A 28 5.42 -29.48 -79.07
CA LEU A 28 4.28 -29.77 -78.19
C LEU A 28 4.73 -30.37 -76.88
N LEU A 29 5.69 -31.25 -76.84
CA LEU A 29 6.27 -31.79 -75.59
C LEU A 29 6.96 -30.70 -74.78
N ALA A 30 7.70 -29.83 -75.43
CA ALA A 30 8.35 -28.69 -74.77
C ALA A 30 7.30 -27.71 -74.20
N TRP A 31 6.25 -27.46 -74.90
CA TRP A 31 5.13 -26.60 -74.43
C TRP A 31 4.39 -27.24 -73.29
N PHE A 32 4.05 -28.52 -73.35
CA PHE A 32 3.47 -29.26 -72.26
C PHE A 32 4.35 -29.30 -71.00
N ALA A 33 5.65 -29.56 -71.19
CA ALA A 33 6.60 -29.58 -70.06
C ALA A 33 6.69 -28.22 -69.42
N TRP A 34 6.78 -27.17 -70.22
CA TRP A 34 6.78 -25.80 -69.71
C TRP A 34 5.49 -25.47 -68.94
N HIS A 35 4.34 -25.79 -69.48
CA HIS A 35 3.04 -25.51 -68.84
C HIS A 35 2.85 -26.28 -67.55
N ALA A 36 3.22 -27.58 -67.53
CA ALA A 36 3.17 -28.39 -66.35
C ALA A 36 4.10 -27.89 -65.27
N THR A 37 5.33 -27.45 -65.60
CA THR A 37 6.31 -26.91 -64.64
C THR A 37 5.85 -25.56 -64.09
N SER A 38 5.27 -24.68 -64.93
CA SER A 38 4.72 -23.42 -64.49
C SER A 38 3.56 -23.59 -63.52
N GLN A 39 2.61 -24.49 -63.82
CA GLN A 39 1.51 -24.79 -62.92
C GLN A 39 1.97 -25.42 -61.62
N LEU A 40 2.97 -26.27 -61.65
CA LEU A 40 3.56 -26.87 -60.45
C LEU A 40 4.25 -25.80 -59.60
N GLY A 41 5.01 -24.88 -60.25
CA GLY A 41 5.64 -23.76 -59.57
C GLY A 41 4.67 -22.85 -58.88
N GLU A 42 3.58 -22.44 -59.55
CA GLU A 42 2.55 -21.60 -58.96
C GLU A 42 1.82 -22.31 -57.80
N ASN A 43 1.44 -23.53 -57.94
CA ASN A 43 0.78 -24.32 -56.89
C ASN A 43 1.68 -24.54 -55.66
N VAL A 44 2.97 -24.78 -55.88
CA VAL A 44 3.93 -24.92 -54.77
C VAL A 44 4.19 -23.59 -54.08
N SER A 45 4.31 -22.50 -54.83
CA SER A 45 4.46 -21.17 -54.28
C SER A 45 3.26 -20.72 -53.47
N GLU A 46 2.06 -20.92 -53.98
CA GLU A 46 0.80 -20.59 -53.28
C GLU A 46 0.65 -21.40 -51.99
N LYS A 47 0.87 -22.71 -52.06
CA LYS A 47 0.82 -23.57 -50.88
C LYS A 47 1.90 -23.25 -49.85
N ALA A 48 3.09 -22.95 -50.31
CA ALA A 48 4.20 -22.54 -49.40
C ALA A 48 3.88 -21.18 -48.74
N GLY A 49 3.32 -20.23 -49.50
CA GLY A 49 2.84 -18.95 -48.95
C GLY A 49 1.75 -19.14 -47.90
N GLY A 50 0.72 -19.95 -48.24
CA GLY A 50 -0.35 -20.24 -47.28
C GLY A 50 0.12 -20.97 -46.04
N MET A 51 1.10 -21.88 -46.14
CA MET A 51 1.70 -22.51 -44.96
C MET A 51 2.51 -21.51 -44.12
N ALA A 52 3.25 -20.61 -44.75
CA ALA A 52 4.00 -19.57 -44.04
C ALA A 52 3.05 -18.61 -43.26
N ASP A 53 1.96 -18.18 -43.93
CA ASP A 53 0.95 -17.32 -43.28
C ASP A 53 0.23 -18.03 -42.12
N ALA A 54 -0.15 -19.30 -42.31
CA ALA A 54 -0.75 -20.10 -41.25
C ALA A 54 0.25 -20.31 -40.07
N MET A 55 1.52 -20.50 -40.35
CA MET A 55 2.55 -20.64 -39.32
C MET A 55 2.76 -19.34 -38.55
N LEU A 56 2.82 -18.19 -39.24
CA LEU A 56 2.92 -16.88 -38.62
C LEU A 56 1.67 -16.55 -37.76
N ALA A 57 0.50 -16.85 -38.25
CA ALA A 57 -0.75 -16.68 -37.51
C ALA A 57 -0.74 -17.56 -36.23
N SER A 58 -0.28 -18.81 -36.36
CA SER A 58 -0.17 -19.73 -35.23
C SER A 58 0.84 -19.26 -34.20
N ILE A 59 2.03 -18.81 -34.62
CA ILE A 59 3.05 -18.24 -33.72
C ILE A 59 2.53 -16.99 -33.01
N LYS A 60 1.86 -16.12 -33.72
CA LYS A 60 1.24 -14.92 -33.15
C LYS A 60 0.16 -15.27 -32.12
N SER A 61 -0.70 -16.23 -32.44
CA SER A 61 -1.75 -16.70 -31.52
C SER A 61 -1.15 -17.33 -30.27
N ILE A 62 -0.16 -18.20 -30.41
CA ILE A 62 0.55 -18.79 -29.27
C ILE A 62 1.23 -17.71 -28.44
N GLY A 63 1.90 -16.75 -29.08
CA GLY A 63 2.58 -15.65 -28.39
C GLY A 63 1.59 -14.80 -27.58
N THR A 64 0.45 -14.44 -28.13
CA THR A 64 -0.58 -13.69 -27.39
C THR A 64 -1.17 -14.48 -26.24
N THR A 65 -1.52 -15.75 -26.48
CA THR A 65 -2.09 -16.62 -25.42
C THR A 65 -1.12 -16.81 -24.27
N VAL A 66 0.16 -17.11 -24.55
CA VAL A 66 1.18 -17.28 -23.52
C VAL A 66 1.42 -15.99 -22.74
N THR A 67 1.40 -14.85 -23.43
CA THR A 67 1.55 -13.55 -22.76
C THR A 67 0.35 -13.26 -21.85
N ASP A 68 -0.87 -13.44 -22.32
CA ASP A 68 -2.09 -13.21 -21.55
C ASP A 68 -2.17 -14.15 -20.34
N ASP A 69 -1.87 -15.43 -20.51
CA ASP A 69 -1.84 -16.39 -19.40
C ASP A 69 -0.75 -16.07 -18.37
N SER A 70 0.40 -15.61 -18.83
CA SER A 70 1.48 -15.17 -17.94
C SER A 70 1.10 -13.94 -17.15
N ILE A 71 0.47 -12.95 -17.78
CA ILE A 71 -0.04 -11.75 -17.10
C ILE A 71 -1.09 -12.14 -16.06
N ARG A 72 -2.05 -12.98 -16.42
CA ARG A 72 -3.10 -13.45 -15.50
C ARG A 72 -2.52 -14.22 -14.31
N ALA A 73 -1.56 -15.09 -14.55
CA ALA A 73 -0.89 -15.85 -13.49
C ALA A 73 -0.09 -14.95 -12.54
N LEU A 74 0.58 -13.92 -13.07
CA LEU A 74 1.29 -12.92 -12.26
C LEU A 74 0.32 -12.06 -11.43
N ASP A 75 -0.78 -11.62 -12.04
CA ASP A 75 -1.81 -10.82 -11.36
C ASP A 75 -2.45 -11.63 -10.22
N LEU A 76 -2.81 -12.88 -10.47
CA LEU A 76 -3.37 -13.77 -9.45
C LEU A 76 -2.40 -13.98 -8.28
N ARG A 77 -1.13 -14.30 -8.57
CA ARG A 77 -0.10 -14.47 -7.52
C ARG A 77 0.14 -13.19 -6.73
N SER A 78 0.11 -12.05 -7.41
CA SER A 78 0.28 -10.75 -6.77
C SER A 78 -0.89 -10.45 -5.82
N ARG A 79 -2.11 -10.74 -6.24
CA ARG A 79 -3.31 -10.62 -5.39
C ARG A 79 -3.24 -11.52 -4.17
N GLU A 80 -2.96 -12.80 -4.37
CA GLU A 80 -2.81 -13.76 -3.27
C GLU A 80 -1.74 -13.33 -2.26
N ALA A 81 -0.59 -12.84 -2.76
CA ALA A 81 0.47 -12.33 -1.90
C ALA A 81 0.05 -11.09 -1.11
N ILE A 82 -0.66 -10.15 -1.74
CA ILE A 82 -1.17 -8.94 -1.09
C ILE A 82 -2.24 -9.31 -0.05
N GLU A 83 -3.16 -10.22 -0.37
CA GLU A 83 -4.21 -10.66 0.54
C GLU A 83 -3.63 -11.37 1.77
N ALA A 84 -2.70 -12.30 1.57
CA ALA A 84 -2.01 -12.98 2.66
C ALA A 84 -1.30 -11.98 3.56
N LEU A 85 -0.56 -11.07 2.96
CA LEU A 85 0.19 -10.03 3.62
C LEU A 85 -0.70 -9.08 4.44
N THR A 86 -1.80 -8.62 3.84
CA THR A 86 -2.79 -7.75 4.50
C THR A 86 -3.47 -8.47 5.65
N THR A 87 -3.84 -9.74 5.46
CA THR A 87 -4.46 -10.56 6.47
C THR A 87 -3.53 -10.80 7.66
N ASP A 88 -2.27 -11.10 7.43
CA ASP A 88 -1.29 -11.32 8.49
C ASP A 88 -1.03 -10.03 9.27
N THR A 89 -0.86 -8.91 8.58
CA THR A 89 -0.73 -7.60 9.23
C THR A 89 -1.96 -7.25 10.07
N ALA A 90 -3.17 -7.50 9.56
CA ALA A 90 -4.40 -7.27 10.30
C ALA A 90 -4.49 -8.14 11.57
N LYS A 91 -4.09 -9.41 11.50
CA LYS A 91 -4.02 -10.32 12.66
C LYS A 91 -3.00 -9.86 13.70
N GLU A 92 -1.84 -9.39 13.27
CA GLU A 92 -0.82 -8.84 14.16
C GLU A 92 -1.31 -7.58 14.88
N ILE A 93 -1.95 -6.66 14.16
CA ILE A 93 -2.57 -5.47 14.75
C ILE A 93 -3.65 -5.88 15.74
N ALA A 94 -4.55 -6.79 15.36
CA ALA A 94 -5.62 -7.25 16.23
C ALA A 94 -5.06 -7.87 17.53
N ARG A 95 -4.06 -8.73 17.42
CA ARG A 95 -3.39 -9.32 18.59
C ARG A 95 -2.78 -8.25 19.48
N PHE A 96 -2.06 -7.32 18.87
CA PHE A 96 -1.46 -6.20 19.60
C PHE A 96 -2.51 -5.37 20.35
N LEU A 97 -3.66 -5.09 19.75
CA LEU A 97 -4.74 -4.33 20.37
C LEU A 97 -5.43 -5.13 21.48
N TYR A 98 -5.67 -6.44 21.30
CA TYR A 98 -6.23 -7.32 22.34
C TYR A 98 -5.31 -7.46 23.57
N ASP A 99 -4.00 -7.39 23.36
CA ASP A 99 -3.08 -7.33 24.50
C ASP A 99 -3.30 -6.10 25.38
N ARG A 100 -3.77 -4.99 24.79
CA ARG A 100 -4.12 -3.78 25.58
C ARG A 100 -5.34 -3.98 26.46
N ASP A 101 -6.23 -4.90 26.11
CA ASP A 101 -7.33 -5.27 26.99
C ASP A 101 -6.81 -5.90 28.29
N ASN A 102 -5.73 -6.67 28.23
CA ASN A 102 -5.09 -7.21 29.41
C ASN A 102 -4.41 -6.12 30.23
N ASP A 103 -3.78 -5.16 29.58
CA ASP A 103 -3.16 -4.01 30.25
C ASP A 103 -4.19 -3.18 31.03
N ILE A 104 -5.35 -2.87 30.44
CA ILE A 104 -6.38 -2.09 31.14
C ILE A 104 -7.04 -2.90 32.29
N ARG A 105 -7.24 -4.22 32.11
CA ARG A 105 -7.71 -5.08 33.19
C ARG A 105 -6.77 -5.06 34.38
N GLN A 106 -5.46 -5.19 34.14
CA GLN A 106 -4.47 -5.08 35.19
C GLN A 106 -4.46 -3.68 35.81
N ALA A 107 -4.51 -2.61 34.99
CA ALA A 107 -4.57 -1.25 35.48
C ALA A 107 -5.75 -1.00 36.42
N ALA A 108 -6.91 -1.60 36.15
CA ALA A 108 -8.12 -1.47 36.97
C ALA A 108 -8.02 -2.16 38.34
N THR A 109 -7.08 -3.09 38.50
CA THR A 109 -6.85 -3.77 39.81
C THR A 109 -5.86 -3.01 40.71
N LEU A 110 -5.14 -2.05 40.15
CA LEU A 110 -4.13 -1.30 40.88
C LEU A 110 -4.79 -0.30 41.84
N ASP A 111 -4.09 -0.03 42.94
CA ASP A 111 -4.49 1.08 43.80
C ASP A 111 -4.11 2.40 43.11
N PRO A 112 -5.09 3.28 42.85
CA PRO A 112 -4.83 4.52 42.14
C PRO A 112 -3.87 5.41 42.91
N SER A 113 -2.65 5.51 42.45
CA SER A 113 -1.63 6.44 42.94
C SER A 113 -0.68 6.85 41.80
N GLU A 114 -0.10 8.02 41.92
CA GLU A 114 0.87 8.50 40.92
C GLU A 114 2.08 7.56 40.82
N THR A 115 2.56 7.04 41.93
CA THR A 115 3.70 6.12 41.98
C THR A 115 3.39 4.82 41.24
N THR A 116 2.23 4.21 41.52
CA THR A 116 1.78 2.96 40.90
C THR A 116 1.59 3.14 39.39
N PHE A 117 0.98 4.26 38.97
CA PHE A 117 0.74 4.54 37.55
C PHE A 117 2.03 4.80 36.81
N ARG A 118 2.98 5.51 37.42
CA ARG A 118 4.30 5.74 36.86
C ARG A 118 5.09 4.45 36.70
N HIS A 119 5.00 3.53 37.65
CA HIS A 119 5.62 2.22 37.58
C HIS A 119 5.00 1.39 36.45
N PHE A 120 3.66 1.33 36.39
CA PHE A 120 2.92 0.64 35.34
C PHE A 120 3.33 1.08 33.94
N LEU A 121 3.41 2.38 33.69
CA LEU A 121 3.82 2.94 32.38
C LEU A 121 5.26 2.61 32.01
N ARG A 122 6.17 2.58 33.01
CA ARG A 122 7.59 2.27 32.77
C ARG A 122 7.83 0.81 32.39
N GLU A 123 7.01 -0.11 32.84
CA GLU A 123 7.14 -1.53 32.52
C GLU A 123 6.62 -1.87 31.12
N ARG A 124 5.76 -1.03 30.55
CA ARG A 124 5.12 -1.27 29.27
C ARG A 124 5.78 -0.42 28.18
N GLN A 125 6.87 -0.96 27.69
CA GLN A 125 7.67 -0.32 26.65
C GLN A 125 7.81 -1.25 25.44
N ARG A 126 7.92 -0.65 24.25
CA ARG A 126 8.20 -1.34 23.01
C ARG A 126 9.23 -0.55 22.23
N ASP A 127 10.10 -1.27 21.53
CA ASP A 127 11.01 -0.66 20.59
C ASP A 127 10.21 -0.28 19.35
N ILE A 128 10.32 0.98 18.96
CA ILE A 128 9.75 1.51 17.73
C ILE A 128 10.84 2.15 16.90
N HIS A 129 10.73 2.02 15.60
CA HIS A 129 11.63 2.70 14.70
C HIS A 129 11.21 4.16 14.53
N ARG A 130 12.15 5.06 14.70
CA ARG A 130 11.93 6.47 14.42
C ARG A 130 11.77 6.66 12.93
N HIS A 131 10.64 7.15 12.50
CA HIS A 131 10.55 7.66 11.13
C HIS A 131 11.34 8.96 11.05
N ALA A 132 12.24 9.05 10.07
CA ALA A 132 12.85 10.32 9.73
C ALA A 132 11.72 11.33 9.43
N ALA A 133 11.79 12.50 10.01
CA ALA A 133 10.86 13.57 9.70
C ALA A 133 11.08 14.01 8.25
N TRP A 134 9.98 14.21 7.53
CA TRP A 134 10.01 14.75 6.19
C TRP A 134 9.64 16.22 6.24
N LYS A 135 10.37 17.03 5.54
CA LYS A 135 10.03 18.43 5.33
C LYS A 135 9.68 18.66 3.87
N LEU A 136 8.81 19.63 3.64
CA LEU A 136 8.56 20.10 2.29
C LEU A 136 9.83 20.79 1.78
N ALA A 137 10.29 20.42 0.59
CA ALA A 137 11.42 21.08 -0.05
C ALA A 137 11.09 22.54 -0.36
N ASP A 138 12.11 23.35 -0.65
CA ASP A 138 11.93 24.77 -0.93
C ASP A 138 11.11 25.03 -2.21
N ASP A 139 11.01 24.03 -3.08
CA ASP A 139 10.14 24.05 -4.27
C ASP A 139 8.64 23.94 -3.95
N GLY A 140 8.27 23.64 -2.71
CA GLY A 140 6.90 23.45 -2.27
C GLY A 140 6.16 22.24 -2.88
N LYS A 141 6.85 21.38 -3.64
CA LYS A 141 6.25 20.29 -4.43
C LYS A 141 6.79 18.91 -4.06
N SER A 142 8.01 18.85 -3.52
CA SER A 142 8.67 17.60 -3.17
C SER A 142 8.91 17.49 -1.67
N TRP A 143 8.93 16.24 -1.17
CA TRP A 143 9.25 15.94 0.21
C TRP A 143 10.70 15.47 0.29
N VAL A 144 11.45 16.06 1.21
CA VAL A 144 12.85 15.68 1.47
C VAL A 144 13.00 15.24 2.92
N PRO A 145 13.86 14.26 3.21
CA PRO A 145 14.13 13.86 4.59
C PRO A 145 14.80 15.00 5.36
N GLU A 146 14.39 15.21 6.59
CA GLU A 146 14.92 16.28 7.45
C GLU A 146 16.34 15.98 7.97
N MET A 147 16.70 14.69 8.00
CA MET A 147 18.03 14.22 8.40
C MET A 147 18.61 13.30 7.35
N PRO A 148 19.93 13.22 7.22
CA PRO A 148 20.55 12.24 6.35
C PRO A 148 20.16 10.84 6.81
N VAL A 149 19.49 10.12 5.95
CA VAL A 149 19.00 8.76 6.19
C VAL A 149 20.17 7.80 6.05
N VAL A 150 20.42 7.00 7.08
CA VAL A 150 21.32 5.86 6.95
C VAL A 150 20.59 4.81 6.12
N ARG A 151 20.98 4.68 4.87
CA ARG A 151 20.47 3.67 3.96
C ARG A 151 20.93 2.30 4.44
N GLU A 152 20.06 1.50 5.00
CA GLU A 152 20.28 0.06 4.98
C GLU A 152 20.01 -0.46 3.56
N ALA A 153 21.05 -1.00 2.95
CA ALA A 153 21.05 -1.47 1.57
C ALA A 153 20.26 -2.80 1.43
N ARG A 154 18.95 -2.79 1.64
CA ARG A 154 18.09 -3.95 1.42
C ARG A 154 17.24 -3.89 0.16
N VAL A 155 17.27 -2.83 -0.60
CA VAL A 155 16.55 -2.77 -1.87
C VAL A 155 17.45 -3.24 -3.00
N THR A 156 17.36 -4.52 -3.30
CA THR A 156 18.09 -5.16 -4.39
C THR A 156 17.46 -4.95 -5.77
N ARG A 157 16.35 -4.21 -5.85
CA ARG A 157 15.68 -3.93 -7.14
C ARG A 157 15.52 -2.42 -7.32
N PRO A 158 15.99 -1.88 -8.45
CA PRO A 158 15.68 -0.50 -8.78
C PRO A 158 14.15 -0.37 -8.91
N ILE A 159 13.55 0.56 -8.16
CA ILE A 159 12.17 0.98 -8.36
C ILE A 159 12.15 1.66 -9.72
N LEU A 160 11.33 1.14 -10.64
CA LEU A 160 11.18 1.76 -11.95
C LEU A 160 10.66 3.19 -11.75
N PRO A 161 11.22 4.19 -12.45
CA PRO A 161 10.84 5.59 -12.30
C PRO A 161 9.33 5.85 -12.42
N ASP A 162 8.65 5.03 -13.22
CA ASP A 162 7.21 5.12 -13.44
C ASP A 162 6.40 4.69 -12.22
N ASN A 163 6.85 3.67 -11.48
CA ASN A 163 6.17 3.23 -10.26
C ASN A 163 6.24 4.27 -9.14
N ALA A 164 7.31 5.04 -9.08
CA ALA A 164 7.46 6.11 -8.09
C ALA A 164 6.50 7.28 -8.33
N LYS A 165 6.07 7.50 -9.58
CA LYS A 165 5.09 8.53 -9.94
C LYS A 165 3.65 8.10 -9.67
N ASP A 166 3.32 6.85 -10.01
CA ASP A 166 1.94 6.38 -10.03
C ASP A 166 1.44 5.94 -8.65
N PHE A 167 2.32 5.43 -7.81
CA PHE A 167 1.92 4.89 -6.51
C PHE A 167 2.27 5.76 -5.31
N HIS A 168 2.92 6.88 -5.48
CA HIS A 168 3.44 7.71 -4.38
C HIS A 168 4.14 6.87 -3.30
N ALA A 169 4.71 5.73 -3.73
CA ALA A 169 5.36 4.80 -2.83
C ALA A 169 6.53 5.50 -2.15
N ARG A 170 6.40 5.72 -0.86
CA ARG A 170 7.55 6.12 -0.05
C ARG A 170 8.52 4.95 -0.06
N PRO A 171 9.77 5.17 -0.39
CA PRO A 171 10.76 4.12 -0.25
C PRO A 171 10.73 3.58 1.17
N PRO A 172 10.73 2.25 1.40
CA PRO A 172 10.71 1.65 2.74
C PRO A 172 11.98 1.92 3.56
N GLU A 173 12.88 2.73 3.07
CA GLU A 173 14.26 2.88 3.49
C GLU A 173 14.51 3.89 4.61
N TYR A 174 13.46 4.44 5.20
CA TYR A 174 13.58 5.50 6.20
C TYR A 174 13.36 5.00 7.63
N LEU A 175 14.01 3.87 7.94
CA LEU A 175 14.11 3.39 9.29
C LEU A 175 15.21 4.16 10.02
N GLY A 176 14.81 4.98 10.95
CA GLY A 176 15.71 5.49 11.95
C GLY A 176 16.10 4.40 12.96
N GLU A 177 16.95 4.76 13.91
CA GLU A 177 17.32 3.89 15.03
C GLU A 177 16.07 3.47 15.81
N ALA A 178 16.09 2.22 16.31
CA ALA A 178 15.09 1.75 17.24
C ALA A 178 15.19 2.53 18.56
N GLU A 179 14.07 3.07 18.99
CA GLU A 179 13.95 3.80 20.26
C GLU A 179 12.97 3.05 21.16
N ARG A 180 13.38 2.78 22.39
CA ARG A 180 12.49 2.17 23.38
C ARG A 180 11.54 3.21 23.94
N ARG A 181 10.24 3.04 23.67
CA ARG A 181 9.20 4.00 24.05
C ARG A 181 8.07 3.33 24.83
N PRO A 182 7.50 4.02 25.83
CA PRO A 182 6.31 3.55 26.49
C PRO A 182 5.16 3.37 25.50
N LEU A 183 4.38 2.30 25.69
CA LEU A 183 3.17 2.05 24.91
C LEU A 183 2.14 3.16 25.11
N PHE A 184 1.97 3.57 26.36
CA PHE A 184 0.95 4.54 26.75
C PHE A 184 1.59 5.88 27.09
N VAL A 185 1.03 6.93 26.51
CA VAL A 185 1.42 8.31 26.78
C VAL A 185 0.73 8.91 27.99
N GLU A 186 -0.37 8.28 28.42
CA GLU A 186 -1.17 8.75 29.55
C GLU A 186 -1.82 7.57 30.26
N MET A 187 -1.82 7.63 31.60
CA MET A 187 -2.66 6.80 32.47
C MET A 187 -3.35 7.72 33.47
N THR A 188 -4.68 7.60 33.56
CA THR A 188 -5.49 8.53 34.37
C THR A 188 -6.51 7.75 35.19
N TYR A 189 -6.76 8.21 36.42
CA TYR A 189 -7.91 7.81 37.23
C TYR A 189 -8.91 8.95 37.30
N ILE A 190 -10.15 8.67 36.97
CA ILE A 190 -11.27 9.62 36.84
C ILE A 190 -12.34 9.23 37.83
N ASP A 191 -12.87 10.18 38.58
CA ASP A 191 -14.01 9.95 39.46
C ASP A 191 -15.34 9.83 38.69
N LEU A 192 -16.41 9.45 39.41
CA LEU A 192 -17.74 9.26 38.83
C LEU A 192 -18.36 10.58 38.27
N SER A 193 -17.79 11.72 38.61
CA SER A 193 -18.21 13.04 38.12
C SER A 193 -17.39 13.51 36.91
N GLY A 194 -16.39 12.72 36.47
CA GLY A 194 -15.54 13.07 35.33
C GLY A 194 -14.30 13.86 35.70
N ASN A 195 -14.01 14.09 36.98
CA ASN A 195 -12.79 14.77 37.37
C ASN A 195 -11.59 13.81 37.36
N GLU A 196 -10.55 14.16 36.67
CA GLU A 196 -9.26 13.50 36.79
C GLU A 196 -8.71 13.72 38.20
N LYS A 197 -8.36 12.66 38.91
CA LYS A 197 -7.78 12.72 40.26
C LYS A 197 -6.30 12.40 40.25
N ILE A 198 -5.89 11.52 39.36
CA ILE A 198 -4.50 11.11 39.17
C ILE A 198 -4.25 11.04 37.68
N LYS A 199 -3.18 11.64 37.23
CA LYS A 199 -2.77 11.65 35.83
C LYS A 199 -1.28 11.55 35.73
N VAL A 200 -0.79 10.50 35.10
CA VAL A 200 0.62 10.31 34.78
C VAL A 200 0.75 10.33 33.26
N THR A 201 1.63 11.19 32.79
CA THR A 201 1.91 11.32 31.35
C THR A 201 3.36 10.97 31.06
N HIS A 202 3.60 10.43 29.89
CA HIS A 202 4.92 10.20 29.34
C HIS A 202 5.08 10.94 28.02
N GLY A 203 6.27 11.58 27.85
CA GLY A 203 6.51 12.40 26.65
C GLY A 203 5.64 13.67 26.65
N ASP A 204 5.45 14.20 25.48
CA ASP A 204 4.88 15.54 25.28
C ASP A 204 3.49 15.50 24.61
N LEU A 205 2.89 14.32 24.46
CA LEU A 205 1.63 14.19 23.71
C LEU A 205 0.42 14.59 24.56
N SER A 206 0.50 14.41 25.87
CA SER A 206 -0.60 14.70 26.79
C SER A 206 -0.24 15.78 27.81
N ASP A 207 -1.24 16.60 28.16
CA ASP A 207 -1.12 17.63 29.20
C ASP A 207 -1.19 17.00 30.60
N LYS A 208 -0.32 17.44 31.48
CA LYS A 208 -0.24 16.97 32.89
C LYS A 208 -1.34 17.52 33.80
N ARG A 209 -2.06 18.55 33.36
CA ARG A 209 -3.09 19.20 34.18
C ARG A 209 -4.29 18.28 34.37
N LEU A 210 -4.79 18.21 35.60
CA LEU A 210 -6.04 17.53 35.94
C LEU A 210 -7.23 18.36 35.44
N ARG A 211 -8.15 17.74 34.76
CA ARG A 211 -9.30 18.38 34.14
C ARG A 211 -10.57 17.57 34.40
N ASN A 212 -11.72 18.19 34.18
CA ASN A 212 -12.98 17.46 34.12
C ASN A 212 -13.23 17.02 32.67
N VAL A 213 -13.14 15.71 32.43
CA VAL A 213 -13.30 15.12 31.08
C VAL A 213 -14.75 14.86 30.67
N ALA A 214 -15.71 15.19 31.55
CA ALA A 214 -17.11 15.27 31.15
C ALA A 214 -17.34 16.36 30.10
N GLU A 215 -16.49 17.38 30.10
CA GLU A 215 -16.48 18.43 29.09
C GLU A 215 -15.50 18.08 27.98
N ARG A 216 -15.99 17.94 26.75
CA ARG A 216 -15.20 17.62 25.57
C ARG A 216 -14.01 18.58 25.35
N SER A 217 -14.18 19.85 25.66
CA SER A 217 -13.15 20.89 25.56
C SER A 217 -11.92 20.62 26.42
N ASN A 218 -12.04 19.78 27.45
CA ASN A 218 -10.97 19.39 28.36
C ASN A 218 -10.24 18.10 27.95
N THR A 219 -10.72 17.40 26.94
CA THR A 219 -10.16 16.13 26.48
C THR A 219 -9.02 16.34 25.50
N PHE A 220 -8.34 15.23 25.11
CA PHE A 220 -7.24 15.28 24.15
C PHE A 220 -7.73 15.89 22.83
N VAL A 221 -6.99 16.87 22.32
CA VAL A 221 -7.31 17.73 21.16
C VAL A 221 -8.76 18.21 21.11
N LYS A 222 -9.46 18.29 22.26
CA LYS A 222 -10.87 18.64 22.40
C LYS A 222 -11.82 17.78 21.55
N ALA A 223 -11.43 16.55 21.24
CA ALA A 223 -12.14 15.71 20.30
C ALA A 223 -12.79 14.47 20.91
N GLU A 224 -12.45 14.11 22.16
CA GLU A 224 -12.97 12.90 22.80
C GLU A 224 -14.34 13.17 23.48
N SER A 225 -15.21 12.18 23.38
CA SER A 225 -16.52 12.18 24.08
C SER A 225 -16.71 10.84 24.82
N TYR A 226 -15.65 10.33 25.43
CA TYR A 226 -15.67 9.00 26.03
C TYR A 226 -16.37 8.94 27.40
N PHE A 227 -16.39 10.01 28.18
CA PHE A 227 -16.92 9.99 29.55
C PHE A 227 -18.41 9.57 29.65
N PRO A 228 -19.32 10.01 28.77
CA PRO A 228 -20.66 9.48 28.74
C PRO A 228 -20.74 7.97 28.50
N GLU A 229 -19.81 7.42 27.72
CA GLU A 229 -19.76 5.98 27.46
C GLU A 229 -19.25 5.22 28.69
N LEU A 230 -18.30 5.78 29.45
CA LEU A 230 -17.81 5.16 30.67
C LEU A 230 -18.94 4.93 31.69
N LYS A 231 -19.91 5.84 31.76
CA LYS A 231 -21.06 5.71 32.69
C LYS A 231 -21.98 4.53 32.37
N LYS A 232 -21.90 3.99 31.14
CA LYS A 232 -22.72 2.85 30.71
C LYS A 232 -22.04 1.51 31.01
N LEU A 233 -20.75 1.54 31.33
CA LEU A 233 -19.95 0.33 31.56
C LEU A 233 -20.33 -0.35 32.88
N LYS A 234 -20.43 -1.65 32.81
CA LYS A 234 -20.55 -2.53 33.97
C LYS A 234 -19.16 -2.95 34.47
N PRO A 235 -19.02 -3.42 35.72
CA PRO A 235 -17.78 -4.05 36.19
C PRO A 235 -17.30 -5.11 35.20
N GLY A 236 -16.07 -5.00 34.74
CA GLY A 236 -15.47 -5.91 33.75
C GLY A 236 -15.55 -5.49 32.29
N ASP A 237 -16.44 -4.56 31.96
CA ASP A 237 -16.53 -4.01 30.59
C ASP A 237 -15.33 -3.12 30.29
N ILE A 238 -14.89 -3.15 29.04
CA ILE A 238 -13.81 -2.32 28.51
C ILE A 238 -14.37 -1.39 27.42
N TYR A 239 -14.04 -0.11 27.53
CA TYR A 239 -14.23 0.85 26.48
C TYR A 239 -12.94 1.02 25.68
N VAL A 240 -13.07 1.06 24.37
CA VAL A 240 -11.97 1.42 23.45
C VAL A 240 -12.46 2.54 22.51
N SER A 241 -11.70 3.61 22.43
CA SER A 241 -12.04 4.69 21.52
C SER A 241 -11.63 4.40 20.08
N ASP A 242 -12.17 5.15 19.14
CA ASP A 242 -11.53 5.31 17.84
C ASP A 242 -10.14 5.94 17.97
N VAL A 243 -9.38 5.96 16.88
CA VAL A 243 -8.13 6.73 16.82
C VAL A 243 -8.47 8.21 16.86
N ILE A 244 -8.03 8.90 17.90
CA ILE A 244 -8.31 10.32 18.11
C ILE A 244 -7.00 11.10 18.03
N GLY A 245 -7.00 12.13 17.21
CA GLY A 245 -5.81 12.94 17.05
C GLY A 245 -6.01 14.12 16.10
N ALA A 246 -4.92 14.76 15.81
CA ALA A 246 -4.89 15.92 14.93
C ALA A 246 -3.72 15.87 13.96
N TYR A 247 -3.90 16.49 12.82
CA TYR A 247 -2.81 16.76 11.88
C TYR A 247 -2.04 17.99 12.35
N VAL A 248 -0.77 17.76 12.68
CA VAL A 248 0.15 18.83 13.11
C VAL A 248 1.10 19.16 11.96
N PRO A 249 1.49 20.43 11.78
CA PRO A 249 2.51 20.79 10.80
C PRO A 249 3.79 19.98 11.01
N THR A 250 4.42 19.51 9.96
CA THR A 250 5.67 18.74 10.02
C THR A 250 6.82 19.52 10.62
N GLN A 251 6.75 20.84 10.56
CA GLN A 251 7.71 21.75 11.20
C GLN A 251 7.55 21.86 12.73
N LEU A 252 6.41 21.38 13.28
CA LEU A 252 6.18 21.30 14.70
C LEU A 252 6.65 19.93 15.19
N ILE A 253 7.92 19.84 15.51
CA ILE A 253 8.49 18.70 16.21
C ILE A 253 8.11 18.84 17.69
N GLY A 254 7.02 18.20 18.09
CA GLY A 254 6.54 18.28 19.46
C GLY A 254 5.03 18.01 19.59
N PRO A 255 4.51 18.06 20.81
CA PRO A 255 3.10 17.82 21.06
C PRO A 255 2.24 18.96 20.49
N TYR A 256 1.06 18.60 20.00
CA TYR A 256 0.04 19.56 19.64
C TYR A 256 -0.61 20.12 20.91
N LEU A 257 0.12 20.97 21.62
CA LEU A 257 -0.33 21.63 22.85
C LEU A 257 -0.38 23.14 22.64
N PRO A 258 -1.29 23.84 23.31
CA PRO A 258 -1.38 25.31 23.22
C PRO A 258 -0.02 25.99 23.43
N ALA A 259 0.70 25.63 24.49
CA ALA A 259 1.99 26.24 24.80
C ALA A 259 3.08 25.99 23.75
N ALA A 260 3.05 24.82 23.06
CA ALA A 260 4.00 24.53 22.00
C ALA A 260 3.69 25.33 20.73
N LEU A 261 2.44 25.57 20.46
CA LEU A 261 1.98 26.34 19.31
C LEU A 261 2.17 27.83 19.52
N ASP A 262 1.89 28.35 20.72
CA ASP A 262 2.18 29.74 21.10
C ASP A 262 3.67 30.05 20.92
N LYS A 263 4.54 29.16 21.39
CA LYS A 263 5.98 29.27 21.21
C LYS A 263 6.42 29.24 19.74
N ALA A 264 5.66 28.54 18.90
CA ALA A 264 5.91 28.45 17.46
C ALA A 264 5.20 29.57 16.66
N GLY A 265 4.47 30.48 17.32
CA GLY A 265 3.73 31.56 16.69
C GLY A 265 2.56 31.06 15.81
N LYS A 266 1.96 29.91 16.18
CA LYS A 266 0.88 29.27 15.39
C LYS A 266 -0.39 29.15 16.21
N PRO A 267 -1.59 29.31 15.58
CA PRO A 267 -2.86 29.19 16.29
C PRO A 267 -3.10 27.74 16.74
N PHE A 268 -3.65 27.59 17.94
CA PHE A 268 -4.14 26.30 18.42
C PHE A 268 -5.60 26.13 17.97
N ALA A 269 -5.79 25.43 16.84
CA ALA A 269 -7.09 25.14 16.24
C ALA A 269 -7.27 23.62 16.10
N PRO A 270 -7.50 22.89 17.20
CA PRO A 270 -7.60 21.42 17.18
C PRO A 270 -8.80 20.93 16.36
N GLU A 271 -9.91 21.65 16.35
CA GLU A 271 -11.11 21.29 15.59
C GLU A 271 -10.86 21.32 14.07
N GLU A 272 -10.06 22.24 13.59
CA GLU A 272 -9.68 22.34 12.19
C GLU A 272 -8.62 21.30 11.81
N SER A 273 -7.86 20.84 12.80
CA SER A 273 -6.75 19.89 12.63
C SER A 273 -7.14 18.46 12.99
N ALA A 274 -8.30 18.26 13.64
CA ALA A 274 -8.75 16.94 14.07
C ALA A 274 -9.04 16.04 12.86
N TYR A 275 -8.74 14.77 13.01
CA TYR A 275 -9.11 13.77 12.02
C TYR A 275 -10.63 13.68 11.91
N ALA A 276 -11.15 13.94 10.73
CA ALA A 276 -12.57 13.88 10.41
C ALA A 276 -12.83 13.02 9.17
N GLY A 277 -12.01 11.97 8.94
CA GLY A 277 -12.07 11.14 7.73
C GLY A 277 -11.52 11.81 6.48
N THR A 278 -10.75 12.90 6.64
CA THR A 278 -10.11 13.60 5.53
C THR A 278 -8.72 13.00 5.24
N GLU A 279 -8.30 13.08 3.99
CA GLU A 279 -6.95 12.69 3.59
C GLU A 279 -5.89 13.52 4.34
N ASN A 280 -4.70 12.91 4.50
CA ASN A 280 -3.57 13.58 5.14
C ASN A 280 -3.19 14.86 4.34
N PRO A 281 -3.38 16.04 4.90
CA PRO A 281 -3.02 17.27 4.23
C PRO A 281 -1.50 17.34 4.02
N VAL A 282 -1.09 17.84 2.86
CA VAL A 282 0.33 18.06 2.54
C VAL A 282 0.99 18.91 3.63
N GLY A 283 2.16 18.49 4.11
CA GLY A 283 2.90 19.22 5.15
C GLY A 283 2.40 19.01 6.56
N LYS A 284 1.48 18.09 6.81
CA LYS A 284 1.01 17.75 8.15
C LYS A 284 1.27 16.29 8.50
N ARG A 285 1.55 16.03 9.78
CA ARG A 285 1.71 14.70 10.35
C ARG A 285 0.58 14.43 11.33
N PHE A 286 0.00 13.25 11.24
CA PHE A 286 -0.99 12.83 12.22
C PHE A 286 -0.31 12.46 13.54
N ARG A 287 -0.86 13.00 14.64
CA ARG A 287 -0.49 12.63 16.02
C ARG A 287 -1.77 12.26 16.75
N GLY A 288 -1.83 11.05 17.27
CA GLY A 288 -3.07 10.54 17.85
C GLY A 288 -2.84 9.53 18.95
N ILE A 289 -3.95 9.18 19.60
CA ILE A 289 -4.04 8.16 20.63
C ILE A 289 -5.22 7.24 20.36
N VAL A 290 -5.17 6.04 20.95
CA VAL A 290 -6.34 5.18 21.17
C VAL A 290 -6.48 5.03 22.67
N ARG A 291 -7.69 5.25 23.19
CA ARG A 291 -7.95 5.21 24.64
C ARG A 291 -8.68 3.95 25.02
N TRP A 292 -8.11 3.22 25.97
CA TRP A 292 -8.79 2.18 26.73
C TRP A 292 -9.27 2.74 28.05
N ALA A 293 -10.43 2.29 28.51
CA ALA A 293 -10.94 2.63 29.82
C ALA A 293 -11.74 1.49 30.43
N MET A 294 -11.72 1.42 31.75
CA MET A 294 -12.42 0.38 32.51
C MET A 294 -12.86 0.91 33.88
N PRO A 295 -14.04 0.48 34.41
CA PRO A 295 -14.45 0.77 35.78
C PRO A 295 -13.47 0.18 36.82
N VAL A 296 -13.16 0.98 37.82
CA VAL A 296 -12.42 0.52 39.02
C VAL A 296 -13.44 0.15 40.10
N VAL A 297 -13.39 -1.09 40.59
CA VAL A 297 -14.33 -1.61 41.58
C VAL A 297 -13.62 -1.82 42.91
N LYS A 298 -14.14 -1.21 43.97
CA LYS A 298 -13.69 -1.43 45.34
C LYS A 298 -14.92 -1.80 46.20
N GLY A 299 -14.80 -2.89 46.94
CA GLY A 299 -15.93 -3.37 47.79
C GLY A 299 -17.20 -3.68 47.02
N GLY A 300 -17.10 -4.11 45.75
CA GLY A 300 -18.27 -4.41 44.89
C GLY A 300 -18.93 -3.21 44.26
N GLN A 301 -18.43 -2.00 44.48
CA GLN A 301 -18.97 -0.78 43.93
C GLN A 301 -17.95 -0.11 42.96
N VAL A 302 -18.44 0.47 41.88
CA VAL A 302 -17.61 1.28 40.99
C VAL A 302 -17.25 2.60 41.68
N THR A 303 -15.95 2.85 41.84
CA THR A 303 -15.42 4.05 42.50
C THR A 303 -14.92 5.10 41.54
N GLY A 304 -14.73 4.76 40.29
CA GLY A 304 -14.22 5.60 39.22
C GLY A 304 -13.81 4.79 38.03
N TYR A 305 -13.00 5.37 37.16
CA TYR A 305 -12.55 4.77 35.93
C TYR A 305 -11.04 4.94 35.78
N VAL A 306 -10.35 3.91 35.33
CA VAL A 306 -8.97 4.01 34.89
C VAL A 306 -8.94 4.08 33.37
N THR A 307 -8.05 4.92 32.81
CA THR A 307 -7.85 5.05 31.37
C THR A 307 -6.38 4.93 31.00
N LEU A 308 -6.13 4.36 29.83
CA LEU A 308 -4.82 4.23 29.20
C LEU A 308 -4.91 4.83 27.80
N ALA A 309 -4.02 5.75 27.45
CA ALA A 309 -3.94 6.31 26.11
C ALA A 309 -2.73 5.74 25.37
N LEU A 310 -2.95 4.83 24.44
CA LEU A 310 -1.93 4.25 23.57
C LEU A 310 -1.44 5.29 22.55
N ASP A 311 -0.13 5.44 22.38
CA ASP A 311 0.43 6.24 21.29
C ASP A 311 0.17 5.55 19.93
N HIS A 312 -0.50 6.26 19.03
CA HIS A 312 -0.79 5.78 17.67
C HIS A 312 0.49 5.40 16.90
N ASP A 313 1.64 5.97 17.22
CA ASP A 313 2.91 5.60 16.57
C ASP A 313 3.25 4.11 16.71
N HIS A 314 2.78 3.43 17.79
CA HIS A 314 2.95 1.99 17.95
C HIS A 314 2.10 1.16 16.97
N ILE A 315 0.93 1.68 16.56
CA ILE A 315 0.08 1.03 15.55
C ILE A 315 0.68 1.23 14.16
N ARG A 316 1.21 2.42 13.91
CA ARG A 316 1.83 2.75 12.62
C ARG A 316 3.01 1.84 12.26
N GLN A 317 3.73 1.29 13.26
CA GLN A 317 4.81 0.32 13.01
C GLN A 317 4.35 -0.89 12.19
N PHE A 318 3.11 -1.33 12.35
CA PHE A 318 2.56 -2.46 11.57
C PHE A 318 2.28 -2.08 10.12
N SER A 319 1.75 -0.87 9.89
CA SER A 319 1.46 -0.41 8.53
C SER A 319 2.72 -0.07 7.73
N ASP A 320 3.73 0.43 8.42
CA ASP A 320 5.00 0.83 7.81
C ASP A 320 5.96 -0.37 7.63
N ARG A 321 5.58 -1.54 8.13
CA ARG A 321 6.33 -2.81 8.02
C ARG A 321 7.78 -2.72 8.48
N LEU A 322 7.93 -2.26 9.65
CA LEU A 322 9.23 -2.12 10.31
C LEU A 322 9.51 -3.30 11.22
#